data_1014797f4a8cb3658e2d639e98c97280
#
_entry.id   1014797f4a8cb3658e2d639e98c97280
#
_cell.length_a   1.000
_cell.length_b   1.000
_cell.length_c   1.000
_cell.angle_alpha   90.00
_cell.angle_beta   90.00
_cell.angle_gamma   90.00
#
_symmetry.space_group_name_H-M   'P 1'
#
loop_
_entity.id
_entity.type
_entity.pdbx_description
1 polymer ?
#
loop_
_entity_poly.entity_id
_entity_poly.type
_entity_poly.pdbx_seq_one_letter_code
_entity_poly.pdbx_strand_id
1 'polypeptide(L)'
;DDTRRAFLEALLSVPGPSGFEARGQRVWIDHVEAYADEVQVDDYGNAVATYHGDDGPSVALAGHGDQIGLIVRRIEEKGFLRVGRIGGTDRTVTQGRRVVAHGDDGPVPGVVGQTAIHL
;
A
#
# COMPACT_ATOMS: atom_id res chain seq x y z
N ASP A 1 1.55 21.92 -11.24
CA ASP A 1 0.08 21.93 -11.19
C ASP A 1 -0.33 21.33 -9.84
N ASP A 2 -1.05 22.11 -9.05
CA ASP A 2 -1.41 21.77 -7.66
C ASP A 2 -2.27 20.49 -7.58
N THR A 3 -3.10 20.24 -8.60
CA THR A 3 -3.96 19.04 -8.65
C THR A 3 -3.15 17.75 -8.77
N ARG A 4 -2.12 17.74 -9.62
CA ARG A 4 -1.25 16.57 -9.80
C ARG A 4 -0.43 16.29 -8.56
N ARG A 5 0.04 17.36 -7.91
CA ARG A 5 0.77 17.26 -6.66
C ARG A 5 -0.12 16.73 -5.53
N ALA A 6 -1.34 17.25 -5.40
CA ALA A 6 -2.31 16.78 -4.42
C ALA A 6 -2.66 15.30 -4.61
N PHE A 7 -2.85 14.86 -5.86
CA PHE A 7 -3.06 13.45 -6.17
C PHE A 7 -1.87 12.57 -5.75
N LEU A 8 -0.64 12.98 -6.11
CA LEU A 8 0.56 12.24 -5.74
C LEU A 8 0.72 12.15 -4.22
N GLU A 9 0.53 13.25 -3.50
CA GLU A 9 0.59 13.29 -2.03
C GLU A 9 -0.49 12.39 -1.41
N ALA A 10 -1.70 12.41 -1.92
CA ALA A 10 -2.77 11.53 -1.47
C ALA A 10 -2.42 10.05 -1.68
N LEU A 11 -1.97 9.68 -2.89
CA LEU A 11 -1.61 8.32 -3.24
C LEU A 11 -0.45 7.77 -2.38
N LEU A 12 0.59 8.58 -2.16
CA LEU A 12 1.77 8.19 -1.37
C LEU A 12 1.52 8.18 0.14
N SER A 13 0.47 8.84 0.61
CA SER A 13 0.13 8.91 2.04
C SER A 13 -0.77 7.77 2.51
N VAL A 14 -1.37 7.03 1.58
CA VAL A 14 -2.25 5.90 1.94
C VAL A 14 -1.40 4.66 2.22
N PRO A 15 -1.60 3.99 3.36
CA PRO A 15 -0.96 2.70 3.61
C PRO A 15 -1.44 1.65 2.61
N GLY A 16 -0.50 0.98 1.96
CA GLY A 16 -0.78 -0.02 0.92
C GLY A 16 0.23 -1.18 0.90
N PRO A 17 0.54 -1.85 2.04
CA PRO A 17 1.35 -3.06 1.96
C PRO A 17 0.60 -4.14 1.18
N SER A 18 1.33 -5.03 0.48
CA SER A 18 0.73 -6.10 -0.35
C SER A 18 -0.33 -6.88 0.42
N GLY A 19 -1.53 -6.97 -0.13
CA GLY A 19 -2.74 -7.51 0.49
C GLY A 19 -3.59 -6.47 1.25
N PHE A 20 -3.20 -5.19 1.23
CA PHE A 20 -3.94 -4.09 1.88
C PHE A 20 -4.02 -2.84 0.98
N GLU A 21 -4.04 -3.04 -0.33
CA GLU A 21 -3.92 -1.97 -1.35
C GLU A 21 -5.24 -1.24 -1.63
N ALA A 22 -6.39 -1.78 -1.22
CA ALA A 22 -7.71 -1.31 -1.64
C ALA A 22 -7.93 0.20 -1.46
N ARG A 23 -7.36 0.81 -0.41
CA ARG A 23 -7.46 2.25 -0.18
C ARG A 23 -6.64 3.07 -1.18
N GLY A 24 -5.42 2.63 -1.48
CA GLY A 24 -4.57 3.26 -2.50
C GLY A 24 -5.16 3.13 -3.89
N GLN A 25 -5.68 1.93 -4.22
CA GLN A 25 -6.42 1.71 -5.46
C GLN A 25 -7.61 2.65 -5.61
N ARG A 26 -8.38 2.88 -4.54
CA ARG A 26 -9.50 3.82 -4.58
C ARG A 26 -9.04 5.24 -4.91
N VAL A 27 -7.97 5.72 -4.28
CA VAL A 27 -7.40 7.05 -4.59
C VAL A 27 -7.01 7.17 -6.05
N TRP A 28 -6.41 6.09 -6.62
CA TRP A 28 -6.04 6.07 -8.04
C TRP A 28 -7.27 6.06 -8.95
N ILE A 29 -8.25 5.19 -8.66
CA ILE A 29 -9.50 5.07 -9.43
C ILE A 29 -10.24 6.41 -9.45
N ASP A 30 -10.48 7.01 -8.29
CA ASP A 30 -11.21 8.28 -8.16
C ASP A 30 -10.52 9.42 -8.97
N HIS A 31 -9.20 9.36 -9.11
CA HIS A 31 -8.47 10.32 -9.93
C HIS A 31 -8.60 10.05 -11.43
N VAL A 32 -8.46 8.80 -11.87
CA VAL A 32 -8.45 8.46 -13.31
C VAL A 32 -9.83 8.42 -13.93
N GLU A 33 -10.89 8.13 -13.17
CA GLU A 33 -12.27 8.13 -13.65
C GLU A 33 -12.68 9.44 -14.33
N ALA A 34 -12.09 10.57 -13.91
CA ALA A 34 -12.37 11.88 -14.52
C ALA A 34 -11.83 12.01 -15.96
N TYR A 35 -10.97 11.09 -16.38
CA TYR A 35 -10.26 11.17 -17.67
C TYR A 35 -10.47 9.93 -18.53
N ALA A 36 -10.70 8.77 -17.94
CA ALA A 36 -10.83 7.49 -18.62
C ALA A 36 -12.22 7.30 -19.23
N ASP A 37 -12.29 6.59 -20.34
CA ASP A 37 -13.56 6.15 -20.94
C ASP A 37 -14.14 4.97 -20.18
N GLU A 38 -13.28 4.13 -19.57
CA GLU A 38 -13.67 2.98 -18.79
C GLU A 38 -12.64 2.72 -17.68
N VAL A 39 -13.12 2.30 -16.49
CA VAL A 39 -12.27 1.80 -15.40
C VAL A 39 -12.81 0.45 -14.94
N GLN A 40 -11.94 -0.55 -14.95
CA GLN A 40 -12.26 -1.92 -14.51
C GLN A 40 -11.35 -2.32 -13.34
N VAL A 41 -11.89 -3.12 -12.42
CA VAL A 41 -11.13 -3.73 -11.33
C VAL A 41 -11.38 -5.22 -11.35
N ASP A 42 -10.31 -6.01 -11.39
CA ASP A 42 -10.43 -7.47 -11.36
C ASP A 42 -10.51 -8.03 -9.92
N ASP A 43 -10.71 -9.35 -9.81
CA ASP A 43 -10.83 -10.05 -8.52
C ASP A 43 -9.53 -10.03 -7.69
N TYR A 44 -8.39 -9.73 -8.31
CA TYR A 44 -7.10 -9.55 -7.62
C TYR A 44 -6.87 -8.11 -7.15
N GLY A 45 -7.77 -7.18 -7.52
CA GLY A 45 -7.65 -5.77 -7.19
C GLY A 45 -6.80 -4.99 -8.21
N ASN A 46 -6.46 -5.55 -9.37
CA ASN A 46 -5.82 -4.77 -10.43
C ASN A 46 -6.84 -3.80 -11.02
N ALA A 47 -6.51 -2.51 -11.05
CA ALA A 47 -7.33 -1.50 -11.68
C ALA A 47 -6.75 -1.10 -13.04
N VAL A 48 -7.60 -1.05 -14.05
CA VAL A 48 -7.24 -0.68 -15.42
C VAL A 48 -8.14 0.46 -15.87
N ALA A 49 -7.53 1.57 -16.26
CA ALA A 49 -8.22 2.69 -16.89
C ALA A 49 -7.92 2.67 -18.39
N THR A 50 -8.95 2.70 -19.21
CA THR A 50 -8.86 2.66 -20.66
C THR A 50 -9.28 3.99 -21.27
N TYR A 51 -8.50 4.45 -22.25
CA TYR A 51 -8.82 5.55 -23.13
C TYR A 51 -8.94 5.03 -24.56
N HIS A 52 -10.07 5.30 -25.18
CA HIS A 52 -10.25 4.98 -26.59
C HIS A 52 -9.62 6.08 -27.44
N GLY A 53 -8.60 5.73 -28.18
CA GLY A 53 -7.97 6.58 -29.16
C GLY A 53 -8.49 6.27 -30.58
N ASP A 54 -7.95 7.01 -31.54
CA ASP A 54 -8.15 6.74 -32.96
C ASP A 54 -7.40 5.46 -33.40
N ASP A 55 -7.42 5.14 -34.69
CA ASP A 55 -6.83 3.94 -35.32
C ASP A 55 -5.29 3.86 -35.19
N GLY A 56 -4.79 3.75 -33.99
CA GLY A 56 -3.37 3.65 -33.65
C GLY A 56 -3.02 2.37 -32.89
N PRO A 57 -1.73 2.15 -32.62
CA PRO A 57 -1.31 1.03 -31.77
C PRO A 57 -1.78 1.24 -30.33
N SER A 58 -2.24 0.17 -29.67
CA SER A 58 -2.55 0.19 -28.25
C SER A 58 -1.26 0.26 -27.42
N VAL A 59 -1.25 1.13 -26.42
CA VAL A 59 -0.14 1.28 -25.45
C VAL A 59 -0.66 1.03 -24.05
N ALA A 60 0.00 0.17 -23.31
CA ALA A 60 -0.28 -0.08 -21.89
C ALA A 60 0.84 0.50 -21.03
N LEU A 61 0.46 1.26 -20.00
CA LEU A 61 1.35 1.71 -18.93
C LEU A 61 0.99 0.92 -17.67
N ALA A 62 1.94 0.14 -17.16
CA ALA A 62 1.71 -0.67 -15.97
C ALA A 62 2.65 -0.25 -14.83
N GLY A 63 2.10 -0.21 -13.62
CA GLY A 63 2.85 0.06 -12.41
C GLY A 63 2.24 -0.70 -11.22
N HIS A 64 3.05 -1.04 -10.22
CA HIS A 64 2.51 -1.67 -9.00
C HIS A 64 2.08 -0.61 -7.98
N GLY A 65 0.97 -0.86 -7.29
CA GLY A 65 0.41 0.03 -6.27
C GLY A 65 0.74 -0.37 -4.83
N ASP A 66 1.36 -1.54 -4.64
CA ASP A 66 1.68 -2.04 -3.31
C ASP A 66 3.01 -1.50 -2.77
N GLN A 67 3.15 -1.58 -1.46
CA GLN A 67 4.33 -1.15 -0.70
C GLN A 67 4.89 -2.30 0.12
N ILE A 68 6.18 -2.22 0.45
CA ILE A 68 6.77 -3.08 1.47
C ILE A 68 6.13 -2.79 2.83
N GLY A 69 6.08 -3.81 3.67
CA GLY A 69 5.46 -3.65 4.99
C GLY A 69 5.72 -4.81 5.92
N LEU A 70 4.90 -4.87 6.95
CA LEU A 70 4.91 -5.94 7.93
C LEU A 70 3.49 -6.49 8.10
N ILE A 71 3.36 -7.80 8.26
CA ILE A 71 2.10 -8.45 8.59
C ILE A 71 2.14 -9.01 10.00
N VAL A 72 1.10 -8.75 10.80
CA VAL A 72 0.97 -9.33 12.14
C VAL A 72 0.69 -10.83 12.01
N ARG A 73 1.57 -11.65 12.58
CA ARG A 73 1.45 -13.10 12.61
C ARG A 73 0.83 -13.61 13.91
N ARG A 74 1.08 -12.89 15.01
CA ARG A 74 0.60 -13.26 16.34
C ARG A 74 0.61 -12.04 17.26
N ILE A 75 -0.39 -11.96 18.11
CA ILE A 75 -0.45 -11.03 19.25
C ILE A 75 -0.15 -11.85 20.50
N GLU A 76 0.85 -11.45 21.27
CA GLU A 76 1.25 -12.12 22.50
C GLU A 76 0.46 -11.58 23.71
N GLU A 77 0.34 -12.37 24.76
CA GLU A 77 -0.39 -12.01 25.98
C GLU A 77 0.08 -10.68 26.62
N LYS A 78 1.37 -10.37 26.47
CA LYS A 78 1.97 -9.11 26.95
C LYS A 78 1.76 -7.91 26.00
N GLY A 79 0.97 -8.08 24.94
CA GLY A 79 0.67 -7.03 23.96
C GLY A 79 1.75 -6.82 22.90
N PHE A 80 2.77 -7.67 22.83
CA PHE A 80 3.75 -7.63 21.74
C PHE A 80 3.18 -8.25 20.45
N LEU A 81 3.49 -7.62 19.32
CA LEU A 81 3.14 -8.15 18.01
C LEU A 81 4.34 -8.92 17.43
N ARG A 82 4.12 -10.16 17.04
CA ARG A 82 5.06 -10.88 16.18
C ARG A 82 4.68 -10.60 14.73
N VAL A 83 5.64 -10.10 13.97
CA VAL A 83 5.42 -9.67 12.60
C VAL A 83 6.24 -10.46 11.60
N GLY A 84 5.69 -10.66 10.42
CA GLY A 84 6.39 -11.14 9.23
C GLY A 84 6.64 -9.99 8.26
N ARG A 85 7.63 -10.17 7.37
CA ARG A 85 7.91 -9.20 6.32
C ARG A 85 6.93 -9.36 5.15
N ILE A 86 6.58 -8.24 4.54
CA ILE A 86 5.93 -8.16 3.24
C ILE A 86 6.93 -7.51 2.28
N GLY A 87 7.21 -8.19 1.17
CA GLY A 87 8.16 -7.72 0.18
C GLY A 87 9.62 -7.72 0.67
N GLY A 88 10.44 -6.90 0.05
CA GLY A 88 11.89 -6.82 0.24
C GLY A 88 12.35 -6.05 1.49
N THR A 89 11.55 -5.99 2.55
CA THR A 89 11.91 -5.28 3.78
C THR A 89 13.20 -5.84 4.41
N ASP A 90 14.21 -5.02 4.59
CA ASP A 90 15.47 -5.40 5.23
C ASP A 90 15.30 -5.40 6.77
N ARG A 91 15.69 -6.52 7.40
CA ARG A 91 15.59 -6.68 8.85
C ARG A 91 16.54 -5.76 9.62
N THR A 92 17.71 -5.47 9.04
CA THR A 92 18.73 -4.68 9.72
C THR A 92 18.33 -3.23 9.89
N VAL A 93 17.56 -2.68 8.94
CA VAL A 93 17.11 -1.29 8.99
C VAL A 93 15.73 -1.12 9.62
N THR A 94 15.03 -2.22 9.94
CA THR A 94 13.69 -2.12 10.57
C THR A 94 13.73 -1.91 12.09
N GLN A 95 14.79 -2.35 12.74
CA GLN A 95 14.94 -2.21 14.20
C GLN A 95 14.91 -0.74 14.63
N GLY A 96 14.11 -0.43 15.65
CA GLY A 96 13.92 0.92 16.16
C GLY A 96 13.05 1.82 15.28
N ARG A 97 12.57 1.34 14.13
CA ARG A 97 11.66 2.13 13.29
C ARG A 97 10.28 2.22 13.88
N ARG A 98 9.70 3.41 13.75
CA ARG A 98 8.29 3.62 14.06
C ARG A 98 7.45 2.99 12.95
N VAL A 99 6.40 2.32 13.36
CA VAL A 99 5.42 1.68 12.48
C VAL A 99 4.01 2.03 12.94
N VAL A 100 3.05 1.80 12.08
CA VAL A 100 1.63 1.90 12.41
C VAL A 100 1.00 0.54 12.12
N ALA A 101 0.41 -0.07 13.14
CA ALA A 101 -0.41 -1.25 12.98
C ALA A 101 -1.85 -0.82 12.63
N HIS A 102 -2.37 -1.32 11.53
CA HIS A 102 -3.75 -1.06 11.09
C HIS A 102 -4.64 -2.20 11.57
N GLY A 103 -5.58 -1.90 12.43
CA GLY A 103 -6.59 -2.81 12.95
C GLY A 103 -7.99 -2.25 12.75
N ASP A 104 -9.01 -3.03 13.13
CA ASP A 104 -10.42 -2.67 12.95
C ASP A 104 -10.80 -1.43 13.76
N ASP A 105 -10.21 -1.26 14.95
CA ASP A 105 -10.44 -0.10 15.84
C ASP A 105 -9.60 1.14 15.46
N GLY A 106 -8.83 1.05 14.38
CA GLY A 106 -8.02 2.15 13.87
C GLY A 106 -6.50 1.92 13.98
N PRO A 107 -5.71 2.93 13.59
CA PRO A 107 -4.27 2.83 13.55
C PRO A 107 -3.64 2.92 14.94
N VAL A 108 -2.72 2.00 15.25
CA VAL A 108 -1.97 1.96 16.51
C VAL A 108 -0.48 2.17 16.24
N PRO A 109 0.14 3.23 16.79
CA PRO A 109 1.57 3.45 16.65
C PRO A 109 2.39 2.42 17.43
N GLY A 110 3.49 1.98 16.84
CA GLY A 110 4.41 1.03 17.45
C GLY A 110 5.87 1.30 17.07
N VAL A 111 6.74 0.50 17.67
CA VAL A 111 8.18 0.51 17.37
C VAL A 111 8.63 -0.92 17.16
N VAL A 112 9.41 -1.16 16.11
CA VAL A 112 9.98 -2.47 15.86
C VAL A 112 11.09 -2.73 16.86
N GLY A 113 10.87 -3.72 17.73
CA GLY A 113 11.86 -4.21 18.68
C GLY A 113 12.55 -5.49 18.20
N GLN A 114 13.61 -5.85 18.91
CA GLN A 114 14.29 -7.12 18.77
C GLN A 114 14.50 -7.73 20.17
N THR A 115 14.38 -9.05 20.27
CA THR A 115 14.76 -9.73 21.50
C THR A 115 16.26 -9.49 21.76
N ALA A 116 16.59 -9.08 22.98
CA ALA A 116 17.98 -8.87 23.35
C ALA A 116 18.78 -10.19 23.22
N ILE A 117 20.00 -10.08 22.69
CA ILE A 117 20.85 -11.26 22.40
C ILE A 117 21.27 -12.02 23.68
N HIS A 118 21.08 -11.42 24.84
CA HIS A 118 21.46 -11.98 26.14
C HIS A 118 20.25 -12.56 26.94
N LEU A 119 19.08 -12.70 26.28
CA LEU A 119 17.85 -13.25 26.89
C LEU A 119 17.48 -14.59 26.27
#